data_6928d643b3ac0268925572408e0164bb
#
_entry.id   6928d643b3ac0268925572408e0164bb
#
_cell.length_a   1.000
_cell.length_b   1.000
_cell.length_c   1.000
_cell.angle_alpha   90.00
_cell.angle_beta   90.00
_cell.angle_gamma   90.00
#
_symmetry.space_group_name_H-M   'P 1'
#
loop_
_entity.id
_entity.type
_entity.pdbx_description
1 polymer ?
#
loop_
_entity_poly.entity_id
_entity_poly.type
_entity_poly.pdbx_seq_one_letter_code
_entity_poly.pdbx_strand_id
1 'polypeptide(L)'
;MHKKWLFFCLLLQGLLHITHAQVSMTLQVPPTGVLVKNQLWNMVLVNSGSTNVLARVNLVLLDLQTNQPVITAVSAPVSLSKGARQLQARDLGPVQYAYSIPASRVDMDPNGMLPAGRYQVCYTIVNIQKANNTLVENCIQINVDPLSPPLLNTPADEDKVITPYPQFTWLPPTPVGLFNDLAYAMIIVEVLPGQGKADAIQQNIPVNNAVYTKNLYWNYPASGKSLDTARVYAWRVVAMNSGKAVAMSDIWTFKVTAMKPNSQPVKEDPYVEVKRAQDASIATTGNVLRITYNNAAADSLIKYSISSIEEAGNPVVQEGELILQYGTNLLQVPLKKNKKMVENKVYLFRFTNSRNESWTVKFTVNK
;
A
#
# COMPACT_ATOMS: atom_id res chain seq x y z
N MET A 1 -42.98 -50.64 -51.75
CA MET A 1 -42.99 -49.57 -50.75
C MET A 1 -41.62 -49.38 -50.09
N HIS A 2 -40.70 -50.31 -50.07
CA HIS A 2 -39.39 -50.19 -49.37
C HIS A 2 -38.34 -49.30 -50.07
N LYS A 3 -38.41 -49.05 -51.36
CA LYS A 3 -37.45 -48.25 -52.12
C LYS A 3 -37.57 -46.76 -51.85
N LYS A 4 -38.73 -46.20 -51.49
CA LYS A 4 -38.98 -44.82 -51.20
C LYS A 4 -38.49 -44.42 -49.75
N TRP A 5 -38.50 -45.41 -48.86
CA TRP A 5 -38.06 -45.18 -47.47
C TRP A 5 -36.54 -45.16 -47.35
N LEU A 6 -35.84 -45.94 -48.17
CA LEU A 6 -34.36 -45.89 -48.21
C LEU A 6 -33.83 -44.55 -48.76
N PHE A 7 -34.55 -43.96 -49.73
CA PHE A 7 -34.13 -42.60 -50.25
C PHE A 7 -34.39 -41.48 -49.27
N PHE A 8 -35.41 -41.62 -48.43
CA PHE A 8 -35.70 -40.60 -47.38
C PHE A 8 -34.68 -40.66 -46.23
N CYS A 9 -34.19 -41.84 -45.82
CA CYS A 9 -33.13 -42.01 -44.84
C CYS A 9 -31.77 -41.51 -45.34
N LEU A 10 -31.47 -41.70 -46.63
CA LEU A 10 -30.23 -41.16 -47.24
C LEU A 10 -30.25 -39.63 -47.35
N LEU A 11 -31.41 -39.01 -47.56
CA LEU A 11 -31.57 -37.55 -47.58
C LEU A 11 -31.48 -36.92 -46.16
N LEU A 12 -31.87 -37.67 -45.10
CA LEU A 12 -31.78 -37.18 -43.71
C LEU A 12 -30.36 -37.26 -43.14
N GLN A 13 -29.51 -38.20 -43.66
CA GLN A 13 -28.10 -38.27 -43.25
C GLN A 13 -27.22 -37.17 -43.85
N GLY A 14 -27.64 -36.48 -44.92
CA GLY A 14 -26.92 -35.37 -45.53
C GLY A 14 -27.04 -34.04 -44.81
N LEU A 15 -27.92 -33.91 -43.80
CA LEU A 15 -28.20 -32.62 -43.09
C LEU A 15 -27.48 -32.45 -41.76
N LEU A 16 -26.69 -33.43 -41.31
CA LEU A 16 -25.88 -33.30 -40.08
C LEU A 16 -24.44 -32.81 -40.38
N HIS A 17 -24.32 -31.75 -41.17
CA HIS A 17 -23.08 -31.01 -41.17
C HIS A 17 -23.02 -30.20 -39.86
N ILE A 18 -22.48 -30.80 -38.77
CA ILE A 18 -22.07 -30.08 -37.59
C ILE A 18 -20.94 -29.15 -38.02
N THR A 19 -21.28 -27.89 -38.27
CA THR A 19 -20.28 -26.85 -38.52
C THR A 19 -19.57 -26.58 -37.20
N HIS A 20 -18.47 -27.31 -36.95
CA HIS A 20 -17.60 -26.97 -35.86
C HIS A 20 -16.97 -25.61 -36.17
N ALA A 21 -17.12 -24.65 -35.26
CA ALA A 21 -16.40 -23.40 -35.37
C ALA A 21 -14.90 -23.72 -35.44
N GLN A 22 -14.23 -23.21 -36.48
CA GLN A 22 -12.80 -23.45 -36.69
C GLN A 22 -11.94 -22.88 -35.54
N VAL A 23 -12.41 -21.79 -34.91
CA VAL A 23 -11.72 -21.13 -33.79
C VAL A 23 -12.71 -20.98 -32.66
N SER A 24 -12.28 -21.34 -31.45
CA SER A 24 -13.00 -21.03 -30.20
C SER A 24 -12.17 -20.12 -29.30
N MET A 25 -12.86 -19.39 -28.41
CA MET A 25 -12.26 -18.39 -27.52
C MET A 25 -12.73 -18.61 -26.09
N THR A 26 -11.78 -18.61 -25.15
CA THR A 26 -12.02 -18.56 -23.70
C THR A 26 -11.37 -17.32 -23.14
N LEU A 27 -12.17 -16.45 -22.54
CA LEU A 27 -11.69 -15.19 -21.93
C LEU A 27 -11.21 -15.46 -20.51
N GLN A 28 -10.06 -14.87 -20.14
CA GLN A 28 -9.42 -14.97 -18.83
C GLN A 28 -9.30 -13.60 -18.15
N VAL A 29 -10.27 -12.73 -18.41
CA VAL A 29 -10.35 -11.41 -17.79
C VAL A 29 -10.95 -11.56 -16.39
N PRO A 30 -10.36 -10.94 -15.33
CA PRO A 30 -10.97 -10.95 -14.01
C PRO A 30 -12.36 -10.29 -14.06
N PRO A 31 -13.40 -10.94 -13.48
CA PRO A 31 -14.78 -10.42 -13.54
C PRO A 31 -14.98 -9.19 -12.65
N THR A 32 -14.15 -9.02 -11.62
CA THR A 32 -14.25 -7.91 -10.64
C THR A 32 -12.87 -7.45 -10.19
N GLY A 33 -12.77 -6.20 -9.73
CA GLY A 33 -11.57 -5.62 -9.12
C GLY A 33 -11.11 -4.34 -9.83
N VAL A 34 -9.99 -3.80 -9.39
CA VAL A 34 -9.30 -2.71 -10.08
C VAL A 34 -8.58 -3.32 -11.27
N LEU A 35 -8.99 -2.96 -12.48
CA LEU A 35 -8.50 -3.56 -13.72
C LEU A 35 -7.68 -2.57 -14.55
N VAL A 36 -6.67 -3.10 -15.22
CA VAL A 36 -5.87 -2.38 -16.23
C VAL A 36 -6.17 -2.92 -17.62
N LYS A 37 -5.99 -2.08 -18.64
CA LYS A 37 -6.31 -2.42 -20.04
C LYS A 37 -5.61 -3.68 -20.54
N ASN A 38 -4.38 -3.95 -20.08
CA ASN A 38 -3.65 -5.17 -20.45
C ASN A 38 -4.41 -6.45 -20.11
N GLN A 39 -5.15 -6.46 -18.99
CA GLN A 39 -5.89 -7.63 -18.54
C GLN A 39 -7.07 -7.98 -19.45
N LEU A 40 -7.59 -7.01 -20.21
CA LEU A 40 -8.63 -7.27 -21.22
C LEU A 40 -8.16 -8.21 -22.33
N TRP A 41 -6.87 -8.36 -22.55
CA TRP A 41 -6.29 -9.17 -23.61
C TRP A 41 -5.90 -10.57 -23.21
N ASN A 42 -6.24 -10.98 -21.97
CA ASN A 42 -5.97 -12.34 -21.48
C ASN A 42 -7.02 -13.30 -22.01
N MET A 43 -6.63 -14.17 -22.92
CA MET A 43 -7.53 -15.13 -23.54
C MET A 43 -6.80 -16.39 -24.03
N VAL A 44 -7.54 -17.46 -24.19
CA VAL A 44 -7.08 -18.67 -24.89
C VAL A 44 -7.88 -18.78 -26.19
N LEU A 45 -7.18 -18.86 -27.31
CA LEU A 45 -7.76 -19.17 -28.61
C LEU A 45 -7.37 -20.58 -29.02
N VAL A 46 -8.34 -21.35 -29.51
CA VAL A 46 -8.12 -22.73 -29.98
C VAL A 46 -8.49 -22.79 -31.45
N ASN A 47 -7.51 -23.07 -32.32
CA ASN A 47 -7.77 -23.41 -33.72
C ASN A 47 -7.88 -24.90 -33.88
N SER A 48 -9.09 -25.41 -34.13
CA SER A 48 -9.38 -26.85 -34.39
C SER A 48 -9.14 -27.22 -35.84
N GLY A 49 -8.96 -26.24 -36.73
CA GLY A 49 -8.71 -26.48 -38.15
C GLY A 49 -7.31 -27.01 -38.44
N SER A 50 -7.12 -27.53 -39.65
CA SER A 50 -5.81 -28.04 -40.10
C SER A 50 -4.85 -26.95 -40.61
N THR A 51 -5.35 -25.75 -40.90
CA THR A 51 -4.59 -24.66 -41.48
C THR A 51 -4.35 -23.55 -40.48
N ASN A 52 -3.21 -22.84 -40.61
CA ASN A 52 -2.97 -21.64 -39.86
C ASN A 52 -3.94 -20.52 -40.26
N VAL A 53 -4.39 -19.77 -39.28
CA VAL A 53 -5.30 -18.64 -39.46
C VAL A 53 -4.59 -17.35 -39.05
N LEU A 54 -4.53 -16.37 -39.92
CA LEU A 54 -4.08 -15.02 -39.56
C LEU A 54 -5.29 -14.24 -39.07
N ALA A 55 -5.34 -14.03 -37.76
CA ALA A 55 -6.48 -13.44 -37.06
C ALA A 55 -6.17 -12.04 -36.53
N ARG A 56 -7.22 -11.29 -36.30
CA ARG A 56 -7.18 -10.01 -35.58
C ARG A 56 -8.27 -10.01 -34.53
N VAL A 57 -7.97 -9.47 -33.35
CA VAL A 57 -8.92 -9.33 -32.25
C VAL A 57 -9.43 -7.89 -32.22
N ASN A 58 -10.73 -7.72 -32.34
CA ASN A 58 -11.42 -6.47 -32.09
C ASN A 58 -12.06 -6.55 -30.70
N LEU A 59 -12.00 -5.46 -29.94
CA LEU A 59 -12.56 -5.33 -28.60
C LEU A 59 -13.45 -4.09 -28.54
N VAL A 60 -14.60 -4.24 -27.91
CA VAL A 60 -15.48 -3.11 -27.56
C VAL A 60 -15.81 -3.20 -26.08
N LEU A 61 -15.53 -2.15 -25.34
CA LEU A 61 -15.92 -1.96 -23.94
C LEU A 61 -17.13 -1.05 -23.89
N LEU A 62 -18.29 -1.58 -23.49
CA LEU A 62 -19.56 -0.87 -23.38
C LEU A 62 -19.86 -0.58 -21.91
N ASP A 63 -20.23 0.63 -21.58
CA ASP A 63 -20.77 1.00 -20.27
C ASP A 63 -22.21 0.48 -20.16
N LEU A 64 -22.47 -0.39 -19.17
CA LEU A 64 -23.80 -0.98 -18.95
C LEU A 64 -24.85 0.01 -18.42
N GLN A 65 -24.45 1.18 -17.91
CA GLN A 65 -25.38 2.20 -17.46
C GLN A 65 -25.89 3.06 -18.62
N THR A 66 -24.98 3.43 -19.50
CA THR A 66 -25.29 4.34 -20.62
C THR A 66 -25.51 3.59 -21.94
N ASN A 67 -25.12 2.32 -22.00
CA ASN A 67 -25.09 1.50 -23.22
C ASN A 67 -24.27 2.13 -24.35
N GLN A 68 -23.24 2.90 -24.00
CA GLN A 68 -22.37 3.57 -24.96
C GLN A 68 -20.96 2.93 -24.94
N PRO A 69 -20.28 2.86 -26.08
CA PRO A 69 -18.90 2.43 -26.13
C PRO A 69 -18.01 3.42 -25.37
N VAL A 70 -17.14 2.90 -24.52
CA VAL A 70 -16.13 3.67 -23.78
C VAL A 70 -14.79 3.57 -24.47
N ILE A 71 -14.42 2.34 -24.84
CA ILE A 71 -13.18 2.02 -25.53
C ILE A 71 -13.49 1.05 -26.65
N THR A 72 -12.95 1.30 -27.82
CA THR A 72 -12.79 0.31 -28.87
C THR A 72 -11.31 0.07 -29.11
N ALA A 73 -10.94 -1.18 -29.39
CA ALA A 73 -9.53 -1.49 -29.60
C ALA A 73 -9.35 -2.60 -30.64
N VAL A 74 -8.23 -2.53 -31.33
CA VAL A 74 -7.90 -3.45 -32.41
C VAL A 74 -6.46 -3.94 -32.23
N SER A 75 -6.26 -5.27 -32.22
CA SER A 75 -4.94 -5.87 -32.09
C SER A 75 -4.13 -5.80 -33.38
N ALA A 76 -2.82 -5.99 -33.27
CA ALA A 76 -2.02 -6.43 -34.41
C ALA A 76 -2.47 -7.82 -34.89
N PRO A 77 -2.17 -8.20 -36.16
CA PRO A 77 -2.43 -9.57 -36.65
C PRO A 77 -1.67 -10.61 -35.86
N VAL A 78 -2.33 -11.72 -35.51
CA VAL A 78 -1.74 -12.86 -34.82
C VAL A 78 -1.97 -14.15 -35.61
N SER A 79 -0.92 -14.97 -35.76
CA SER A 79 -1.03 -16.27 -36.42
C SER A 79 -1.47 -17.34 -35.41
N LEU A 80 -2.56 -18.01 -35.72
CA LEU A 80 -3.11 -19.10 -34.91
C LEU A 80 -2.83 -20.44 -35.63
N SER A 81 -1.83 -21.16 -35.14
CA SER A 81 -1.57 -22.54 -35.56
C SER A 81 -2.63 -23.48 -34.99
N LYS A 82 -2.71 -24.69 -35.49
CA LYS A 82 -3.56 -25.75 -34.91
C LYS A 82 -3.26 -25.96 -33.44
N GLY A 83 -4.30 -26.01 -32.62
CA GLY A 83 -4.23 -26.20 -31.15
C GLY A 83 -4.58 -24.95 -30.36
N ALA A 84 -4.32 -25.01 -29.05
CA ALA A 84 -4.58 -23.93 -28.11
C ALA A 84 -3.38 -22.98 -28.00
N ARG A 85 -3.65 -21.68 -27.96
CA ARG A 85 -2.67 -20.65 -27.70
C ARG A 85 -3.20 -19.66 -26.67
N GLN A 86 -2.47 -19.51 -25.56
CA GLN A 86 -2.73 -18.45 -24.60
C GLN A 86 -2.12 -17.14 -25.12
N LEU A 87 -2.92 -16.08 -25.07
CA LEU A 87 -2.57 -14.75 -25.54
C LEU A 87 -2.70 -13.73 -24.41
N GLN A 88 -1.82 -12.77 -24.43
CA GLN A 88 -1.80 -11.61 -23.54
C GLN A 88 -1.59 -10.34 -24.38
N ALA A 89 -1.71 -9.16 -23.77
CA ALA A 89 -1.53 -7.87 -24.45
C ALA A 89 -0.24 -7.80 -25.26
N ARG A 90 0.87 -8.34 -24.73
CA ARG A 90 2.19 -8.37 -25.41
C ARG A 90 2.20 -9.19 -26.71
N ASP A 91 1.36 -10.23 -26.81
CA ASP A 91 1.29 -11.10 -27.97
C ASP A 91 0.41 -10.52 -29.09
N LEU A 92 -0.44 -9.55 -28.71
CA LEU A 92 -1.41 -8.88 -29.57
C LEU A 92 -1.02 -7.45 -29.94
N GLY A 93 0.13 -6.97 -29.43
CA GLY A 93 0.63 -5.61 -29.65
C GLY A 93 1.25 -5.37 -31.03
N PRO A 94 1.31 -4.12 -31.49
CA PRO A 94 0.73 -2.95 -30.86
C PRO A 94 -0.80 -2.91 -30.98
N VAL A 95 -1.49 -2.64 -29.86
CA VAL A 95 -2.94 -2.49 -29.83
C VAL A 95 -3.29 -1.02 -30.11
N GLN A 96 -4.21 -0.81 -31.02
CA GLN A 96 -4.74 0.52 -31.33
C GLN A 96 -6.02 0.75 -30.54
N TYR A 97 -6.03 1.75 -29.66
CA TYR A 97 -7.19 2.14 -28.86
C TYR A 97 -7.84 3.40 -29.44
N ALA A 98 -9.17 3.40 -29.47
CA ALA A 98 -9.98 4.59 -29.69
C ALA A 98 -10.92 4.79 -28.49
N TYR A 99 -11.03 6.03 -28.01
CA TYR A 99 -11.77 6.39 -26.81
C TYR A 99 -12.97 7.24 -27.21
N SER A 100 -14.17 6.83 -26.80
CA SER A 100 -15.42 7.52 -27.09
C SER A 100 -15.85 8.51 -26.01
N ILE A 101 -15.13 8.53 -24.86
CA ILE A 101 -15.39 9.45 -23.75
C ILE A 101 -14.17 10.37 -23.52
N PRO A 102 -14.39 11.55 -22.89
CA PRO A 102 -13.30 12.51 -22.68
C PRO A 102 -12.11 11.94 -21.92
N ALA A 103 -10.90 12.38 -22.24
CA ALA A 103 -9.64 12.00 -21.59
C ALA A 103 -9.63 12.25 -20.07
N SER A 104 -10.49 13.12 -19.55
CA SER A 104 -10.66 13.33 -18.11
C SER A 104 -11.27 12.15 -17.35
N ARG A 105 -11.88 11.19 -18.07
CA ARG A 105 -12.53 10.02 -17.47
C ARG A 105 -11.83 8.70 -17.77
N VAL A 106 -10.91 8.67 -18.72
CA VAL A 106 -10.18 7.46 -19.12
C VAL A 106 -8.70 7.77 -19.16
N ASP A 107 -7.89 6.94 -18.52
CA ASP A 107 -6.44 6.98 -18.70
C ASP A 107 -6.10 6.61 -20.14
N MET A 108 -5.40 7.50 -20.86
CA MET A 108 -5.01 7.28 -22.27
C MET A 108 -3.80 6.34 -22.42
N ASP A 109 -3.13 5.99 -21.32
CA ASP A 109 -2.02 5.04 -21.36
C ASP A 109 -2.54 3.65 -21.79
N PRO A 110 -1.92 3.00 -22.80
CA PRO A 110 -2.31 1.64 -23.22
C PRO A 110 -2.28 0.61 -22.09
N ASN A 111 -1.46 0.83 -21.06
CA ASN A 111 -1.35 -0.01 -19.87
C ASN A 111 -2.09 0.57 -18.67
N GLY A 112 -2.80 1.69 -18.84
CA GLY A 112 -3.49 2.42 -17.79
C GLY A 112 -4.68 1.68 -17.22
N MET A 113 -5.24 2.24 -16.15
CA MET A 113 -6.40 1.69 -15.47
C MET A 113 -7.68 1.90 -16.26
N LEU A 114 -8.62 0.97 -16.09
CA LEU A 114 -9.99 1.17 -16.53
C LEU A 114 -10.73 2.07 -15.52
N PRO A 115 -11.62 2.95 -15.97
CA PRO A 115 -12.45 3.72 -15.07
C PRO A 115 -13.39 2.79 -14.27
N ALA A 116 -13.67 3.16 -13.02
CA ALA A 116 -14.61 2.40 -12.19
C ALA A 116 -16.00 2.39 -12.80
N GLY A 117 -16.65 1.24 -12.79
CA GLY A 117 -17.97 1.06 -13.39
C GLY A 117 -18.29 -0.37 -13.76
N ARG A 118 -19.49 -0.59 -14.32
CA ARG A 118 -19.92 -1.89 -14.82
C ARG A 118 -19.90 -1.88 -16.35
N TYR A 119 -19.20 -2.86 -16.94
CA TYR A 119 -18.97 -2.90 -18.37
C TYR A 119 -19.31 -4.26 -18.97
N GLN A 120 -19.69 -4.23 -20.23
CA GLN A 120 -19.68 -5.42 -21.09
C GLN A 120 -18.50 -5.31 -22.04
N VAL A 121 -17.65 -6.32 -22.07
CA VAL A 121 -16.52 -6.41 -22.99
C VAL A 121 -16.85 -7.44 -24.04
N CYS A 122 -16.92 -7.01 -25.28
CA CYS A 122 -17.19 -7.86 -26.44
C CYS A 122 -15.95 -8.02 -27.30
N TYR A 123 -15.65 -9.23 -27.68
CA TYR A 123 -14.52 -9.59 -28.53
C TYR A 123 -15.01 -10.22 -29.81
N THR A 124 -14.45 -9.79 -30.93
CA THR A 124 -14.69 -10.35 -32.24
C THR A 124 -13.36 -10.75 -32.85
N ILE A 125 -13.18 -12.04 -33.14
CA ILE A 125 -12.00 -12.56 -33.84
C ILE A 125 -12.32 -12.63 -35.32
N VAL A 126 -11.55 -11.95 -36.17
CA VAL A 126 -11.73 -11.91 -37.60
C VAL A 126 -10.55 -12.55 -38.33
N ASN A 127 -10.82 -13.28 -39.41
CA ASN A 127 -9.80 -13.79 -40.32
C ASN A 127 -9.48 -12.73 -41.36
N ILE A 128 -8.28 -12.14 -41.29
CA ILE A 128 -7.89 -11.05 -42.18
C ILE A 128 -7.48 -11.53 -43.60
N GLN A 129 -7.28 -12.84 -43.78
CA GLN A 129 -6.99 -13.42 -45.11
C GLN A 129 -8.26 -13.73 -45.90
N LYS A 130 -9.43 -13.77 -45.23
CA LYS A 130 -10.72 -14.10 -45.83
C LYS A 130 -11.73 -12.96 -45.66
N ALA A 131 -11.46 -11.82 -46.24
CA ALA A 131 -12.35 -10.65 -46.25
C ALA A 131 -12.88 -10.25 -44.86
N ASN A 132 -12.05 -10.36 -43.82
CA ASN A 132 -12.41 -10.10 -42.42
C ASN A 132 -13.60 -10.95 -41.91
N ASN A 133 -13.70 -12.21 -42.36
CA ASN A 133 -14.75 -13.11 -41.89
C ASN A 133 -14.64 -13.33 -40.39
N THR A 134 -15.75 -13.16 -39.68
CA THR A 134 -15.83 -13.39 -38.24
C THR A 134 -15.70 -14.88 -37.94
N LEU A 135 -14.75 -15.25 -37.09
CA LEU A 135 -14.47 -16.60 -36.66
C LEU A 135 -15.21 -16.97 -35.39
N VAL A 136 -15.21 -16.04 -34.41
CA VAL A 136 -15.86 -16.22 -33.11
C VAL A 136 -16.11 -14.84 -32.47
N GLU A 137 -17.23 -14.77 -31.77
CA GLU A 137 -17.58 -13.63 -30.91
C GLU A 137 -17.88 -14.11 -29.49
N ASN A 138 -17.50 -13.35 -28.52
CA ASN A 138 -17.83 -13.61 -27.10
C ASN A 138 -17.85 -12.30 -26.31
N CYS A 139 -18.80 -12.20 -25.38
CA CYS A 139 -18.93 -11.05 -24.50
C CYS A 139 -18.94 -11.51 -23.04
N ILE A 140 -18.31 -10.75 -22.18
CA ILE A 140 -18.35 -10.94 -20.72
C ILE A 140 -18.73 -9.63 -20.04
N GLN A 141 -19.29 -9.73 -18.85
CA GLN A 141 -19.50 -8.58 -17.97
C GLN A 141 -18.38 -8.52 -16.94
N ILE A 142 -17.89 -7.31 -16.69
CA ILE A 142 -16.88 -7.03 -15.68
C ILE A 142 -17.36 -5.88 -14.79
N ASN A 143 -16.97 -5.92 -13.51
CA ASN A 143 -17.15 -4.84 -12.56
C ASN A 143 -15.78 -4.26 -12.20
N VAL A 144 -15.52 -3.03 -12.60
CA VAL A 144 -14.26 -2.33 -12.30
C VAL A 144 -14.44 -1.52 -11.03
N ASP A 145 -13.73 -1.94 -9.97
CA ASP A 145 -13.75 -1.26 -8.70
C ASP A 145 -12.86 -0.01 -8.72
N PRO A 146 -13.19 1.03 -7.94
CA PRO A 146 -12.33 2.19 -7.80
C PRO A 146 -11.02 1.82 -7.10
N LEU A 147 -9.93 2.46 -7.51
CA LEU A 147 -8.66 2.36 -6.79
C LEU A 147 -8.82 2.98 -5.40
N SER A 148 -8.41 2.26 -4.35
CA SER A 148 -8.30 2.85 -3.02
C SER A 148 -7.17 3.89 -3.02
N PRO A 149 -7.43 5.15 -2.62
CA PRO A 149 -6.41 6.17 -2.57
C PRO A 149 -5.38 5.89 -1.45
N PRO A 150 -4.24 6.59 -1.42
CA PRO A 150 -3.38 6.59 -0.25
C PRO A 150 -4.15 7.01 1.00
N LEU A 151 -3.97 6.29 2.11
CA LEU A 151 -4.61 6.61 3.39
C LEU A 151 -3.59 7.27 4.31
N LEU A 152 -3.88 8.50 4.74
CA LEU A 152 -3.02 9.23 5.67
C LEU A 152 -3.03 8.56 7.05
N ASN A 153 -1.92 8.66 7.79
CA ASN A 153 -1.79 8.05 9.12
C ASN A 153 -1.31 9.06 10.16
N THR A 154 -0.16 9.70 9.97
CA THR A 154 0.35 10.72 10.90
C THR A 154 0.89 11.93 10.16
N PRO A 155 0.68 13.15 10.69
CA PRO A 155 -0.22 13.54 11.77
C PRO A 155 -1.68 13.24 11.43
N ALA A 156 -2.50 12.84 12.42
CA ALA A 156 -3.93 12.60 12.22
C ALA A 156 -4.68 13.89 11.83
N ASP A 157 -5.92 13.76 11.30
CA ASP A 157 -6.71 14.95 10.96
C ASP A 157 -7.03 15.73 12.25
N GLU A 158 -6.84 17.05 12.20
CA GLU A 158 -7.01 17.98 13.30
C GLU A 158 -6.05 17.79 14.50
N ASP A 159 -4.97 17.02 14.32
CA ASP A 159 -4.01 16.72 15.39
C ASP A 159 -3.24 17.95 15.85
N LYS A 160 -2.71 17.87 17.09
CA LYS A 160 -1.85 18.88 17.71
C LYS A 160 -0.44 18.33 17.87
N VAL A 161 0.43 18.65 16.95
CA VAL A 161 1.84 18.24 17.01
C VAL A 161 2.67 19.23 17.82
N ILE A 162 3.55 18.72 18.67
CA ILE A 162 4.41 19.54 19.54
C ILE A 162 5.79 19.86 18.92
N THR A 163 6.08 19.27 17.76
CA THR A 163 7.34 19.49 17.04
C THR A 163 7.11 20.33 15.79
N PRO A 164 7.99 21.31 15.49
CA PRO A 164 7.95 22.05 14.24
C PRO A 164 8.47 21.24 13.03
N TYR A 165 8.92 19.99 13.26
CA TYR A 165 9.46 19.07 12.27
C TYR A 165 8.75 17.72 12.35
N PRO A 166 7.44 17.63 12.01
CA PRO A 166 6.69 16.41 12.14
C PRO A 166 7.13 15.33 11.13
N GLN A 167 6.89 14.08 11.49
CA GLN A 167 6.94 12.95 10.57
C GLN A 167 5.55 12.74 9.96
N PHE A 168 5.53 12.51 8.66
CA PHE A 168 4.33 12.17 7.90
C PHE A 168 4.41 10.72 7.49
N THR A 169 3.31 9.99 7.68
CA THR A 169 3.20 8.59 7.27
C THR A 169 1.85 8.32 6.60
N TRP A 170 1.81 7.35 5.70
CA TRP A 170 0.60 6.96 4.97
C TRP A 170 0.67 5.51 4.55
N LEU A 171 -0.48 4.94 4.18
CA LEU A 171 -0.59 3.65 3.53
C LEU A 171 -0.66 3.81 2.01
N PRO A 172 -0.15 2.86 1.23
CA PRO A 172 -0.17 2.93 -0.22
C PRO A 172 -1.60 2.77 -0.78
N PRO A 173 -1.85 3.23 -2.03
CA PRO A 173 -3.07 2.88 -2.74
C PRO A 173 -3.13 1.37 -2.96
N THR A 174 -4.33 0.81 -3.01
CA THR A 174 -4.53 -0.63 -3.22
C THR A 174 -5.39 -0.92 -4.44
N PRO A 175 -5.03 -1.97 -5.22
CA PRO A 175 -3.93 -2.94 -5.03
C PRO A 175 -2.56 -2.42 -5.51
N VAL A 176 -1.54 -2.57 -4.67
CA VAL A 176 -0.17 -2.06 -4.96
C VAL A 176 0.46 -2.72 -6.20
N GLY A 177 0.13 -3.99 -6.46
CA GLY A 177 0.70 -4.75 -7.59
C GLY A 177 0.32 -4.24 -8.99
N LEU A 178 -0.56 -3.25 -9.11
CA LEU A 178 -0.90 -2.61 -10.38
C LEU A 178 0.10 -1.53 -10.81
N PHE A 179 1.00 -1.11 -9.92
CA PHE A 179 1.94 -0.04 -10.17
C PHE A 179 3.34 -0.59 -10.47
N ASN A 180 3.95 -0.10 -11.55
CA ASN A 180 5.31 -0.49 -11.93
C ASN A 180 6.38 0.40 -11.27
N ASP A 181 6.06 1.67 -11.05
CA ASP A 181 6.98 2.67 -10.47
C ASP A 181 6.19 3.65 -9.58
N LEU A 182 5.73 3.10 -8.43
CA LEU A 182 4.95 3.86 -7.46
C LEU A 182 5.85 4.79 -6.65
N ALA A 183 5.50 6.06 -6.66
CA ALA A 183 6.12 7.12 -5.87
C ALA A 183 5.03 8.03 -5.30
N TYR A 184 5.42 8.89 -4.37
CA TYR A 184 4.49 9.79 -3.70
C TYR A 184 4.99 11.23 -3.79
N ALA A 185 4.10 12.14 -4.17
CA ALA A 185 4.29 13.56 -4.02
C ALA A 185 3.50 14.03 -2.79
N MET A 186 4.14 14.80 -1.93
CA MET A 186 3.49 15.35 -0.73
C MET A 186 3.37 16.86 -0.82
N ILE A 187 2.21 17.37 -0.46
CA ILE A 187 1.86 18.78 -0.46
C ILE A 187 1.48 19.16 0.98
N ILE A 188 2.12 20.20 1.50
CA ILE A 188 1.80 20.80 2.80
C ILE A 188 1.64 22.29 2.56
N VAL A 189 0.54 22.87 3.03
CA VAL A 189 0.26 24.31 2.93
C VAL A 189 -0.21 24.85 4.28
N GLU A 190 0.02 26.13 4.54
CA GLU A 190 -0.62 26.83 5.64
C GLU A 190 -2.08 27.09 5.30
N VAL A 191 -2.99 26.88 6.26
CA VAL A 191 -4.41 27.23 6.15
C VAL A 191 -4.62 28.61 6.78
N LEU A 192 -5.07 29.57 5.99
CA LEU A 192 -5.31 30.94 6.45
C LEU A 192 -6.64 31.02 7.24
N PRO A 193 -6.78 32.03 8.13
CA PRO A 193 -8.01 32.24 8.88
C PRO A 193 -9.24 32.34 7.96
N GLY A 194 -10.27 31.52 8.22
CA GLY A 194 -11.49 31.46 7.41
C GLY A 194 -11.40 30.69 6.10
N GLN A 195 -10.24 30.11 5.78
CA GLN A 195 -10.04 29.31 4.57
C GLN A 195 -10.34 27.84 4.82
N GLY A 196 -10.99 27.17 3.84
CA GLY A 196 -11.17 25.72 3.85
C GLY A 196 -9.88 24.97 3.52
N LYS A 197 -9.72 23.74 4.06
CA LYS A 197 -8.53 22.90 3.77
C LYS A 197 -8.34 22.58 2.29
N ALA A 198 -9.44 22.43 1.54
CA ALA A 198 -9.41 22.17 0.10
C ALA A 198 -8.93 23.40 -0.68
N ASP A 199 -9.44 24.60 -0.33
CA ASP A 199 -9.01 25.85 -0.95
C ASP A 199 -7.54 26.13 -0.65
N ALA A 200 -7.09 25.85 0.57
CA ALA A 200 -5.71 26.02 0.97
C ALA A 200 -4.76 25.18 0.09
N ILE A 201 -5.05 23.89 -0.09
CA ILE A 201 -4.26 22.99 -0.95
C ILE A 201 -4.22 23.46 -2.41
N GLN A 202 -5.28 24.08 -2.91
CA GLN A 202 -5.35 24.54 -4.32
C GLN A 202 -4.68 25.90 -4.55
N GLN A 203 -4.72 26.81 -3.57
CA GLN A 203 -4.40 28.21 -3.79
C GLN A 203 -3.12 28.67 -3.09
N ASN A 204 -2.75 28.02 -1.96
CA ASN A 204 -1.64 28.48 -1.16
C ASN A 204 -0.32 27.87 -1.63
N ILE A 205 0.76 28.61 -1.41
CA ILE A 205 2.12 28.15 -1.72
C ILE A 205 2.50 27.04 -0.75
N PRO A 206 2.95 25.86 -1.22
CA PRO A 206 3.45 24.80 -0.36
C PRO A 206 4.61 25.30 0.54
N VAL A 207 4.55 24.93 1.83
CA VAL A 207 5.61 25.28 2.80
C VAL A 207 6.87 24.44 2.63
N ASN A 208 6.78 23.37 1.86
CA ASN A 208 7.89 22.50 1.51
C ASN A 208 8.09 22.51 -0.01
N ASN A 209 9.35 22.36 -0.43
CA ASN A 209 9.62 22.09 -1.85
C ASN A 209 8.95 20.78 -2.26
N ALA A 210 8.69 20.60 -3.57
CA ALA A 210 8.09 19.38 -4.08
C ALA A 210 8.87 18.14 -3.58
N VAL A 211 8.21 17.33 -2.76
CA VAL A 211 8.78 16.10 -2.21
C VAL A 211 8.31 14.93 -3.04
N TYR A 212 9.26 14.19 -3.60
CA TYR A 212 9.02 12.92 -4.27
C TYR A 212 9.74 11.82 -3.50
N THR A 213 9.01 10.82 -3.06
CA THR A 213 9.58 9.69 -2.31
C THR A 213 8.92 8.38 -2.70
N LYS A 214 9.67 7.27 -2.61
CA LYS A 214 9.14 5.91 -2.73
C LYS A 214 8.80 5.29 -1.37
N ASN A 215 9.20 5.97 -0.27
CA ASN A 215 8.89 5.53 1.08
C ASN A 215 7.44 5.88 1.44
N LEU A 216 6.89 5.15 2.40
CA LEU A 216 5.56 5.41 2.98
C LEU A 216 5.62 6.41 4.15
N TYR A 217 6.71 7.13 4.24
CA TYR A 217 6.92 8.18 5.23
C TYR A 217 7.80 9.30 4.67
N TRP A 218 7.68 10.45 5.28
CA TRP A 218 8.59 11.58 5.07
C TRP A 218 8.75 12.37 6.35
N ASN A 219 9.99 12.75 6.65
CA ASN A 219 10.29 13.61 7.79
C ASN A 219 10.42 15.06 7.30
N TYR A 220 9.71 15.97 7.92
CA TYR A 220 9.89 17.39 7.64
C TYR A 220 11.34 17.78 7.96
N PRO A 221 12.09 18.38 7.01
CA PRO A 221 13.52 18.60 7.18
C PRO A 221 13.83 19.64 8.25
N ALA A 222 14.68 19.29 9.22
CA ALA A 222 15.15 20.21 10.25
C ALA A 222 16.07 21.30 9.69
N SER A 223 16.62 21.10 8.49
CA SER A 223 17.43 22.10 7.77
C SER A 223 16.58 23.15 7.05
N GLY A 224 15.26 22.94 6.94
CA GLY A 224 14.32 23.87 6.33
C GLY A 224 13.76 24.89 7.33
N LYS A 225 12.85 25.75 6.82
CA LYS A 225 12.09 26.64 7.69
C LYS A 225 11.19 25.81 8.60
N SER A 226 11.30 26.00 9.92
CA SER A 226 10.42 25.37 10.90
C SER A 226 8.96 25.77 10.66
N LEU A 227 8.04 24.84 10.89
CA LEU A 227 6.62 25.16 10.90
C LEU A 227 6.29 26.05 12.10
N ASP A 228 5.55 27.14 11.85
CA ASP A 228 5.21 28.10 12.87
C ASP A 228 4.22 27.53 13.87
N THR A 229 4.43 27.80 15.15
CA THR A 229 3.49 27.46 16.22
C THR A 229 2.21 28.27 16.11
N ALA A 230 1.10 27.69 16.61
CA ALA A 230 -0.25 28.24 16.54
C ALA A 230 -0.87 28.34 15.12
N ARG A 231 -0.14 27.96 14.08
CA ARG A 231 -0.64 27.87 12.71
C ARG A 231 -1.27 26.50 12.45
N VAL A 232 -2.23 26.49 11.53
CA VAL A 232 -2.87 25.28 11.01
C VAL A 232 -2.29 24.98 9.64
N TYR A 233 -1.95 23.72 9.39
CA TYR A 233 -1.44 23.25 8.11
C TYR A 233 -2.37 22.20 7.55
N ALA A 234 -2.60 22.23 6.24
CA ALA A 234 -3.26 21.17 5.51
C ALA A 234 -2.23 20.37 4.73
N TRP A 235 -2.43 19.05 4.63
CA TRP A 235 -1.53 18.19 3.87
C TRP A 235 -2.28 17.06 3.18
N ARG A 236 -1.69 16.59 2.09
CA ARG A 236 -2.13 15.42 1.34
C ARG A 236 -0.98 14.72 0.65
N VAL A 237 -1.22 13.48 0.26
CA VAL A 237 -0.32 12.65 -0.55
C VAL A 237 -0.96 12.34 -1.88
N VAL A 238 -0.17 12.50 -2.95
CA VAL A 238 -0.54 12.13 -4.32
C VAL A 238 0.29 10.92 -4.71
N ALA A 239 -0.35 9.79 -4.98
CA ALA A 239 0.31 8.63 -5.55
C ALA A 239 0.60 8.86 -7.03
N MET A 240 1.84 8.62 -7.42
CA MET A 240 2.36 8.77 -8.78
C MET A 240 2.79 7.40 -9.30
N ASN A 241 2.43 7.06 -10.53
CA ASN A 241 2.97 5.90 -11.22
C ASN A 241 3.69 6.35 -12.48
N SER A 242 4.98 6.07 -12.59
CA SER A 242 5.82 6.53 -13.71
C SER A 242 5.67 8.04 -14.00
N GLY A 243 5.64 8.84 -12.92
CA GLY A 243 5.54 10.31 -13.00
C GLY A 243 4.13 10.88 -13.24
N LYS A 244 3.09 10.04 -13.39
CA LYS A 244 1.69 10.48 -13.55
C LYS A 244 0.92 10.29 -12.25
N ALA A 245 0.10 11.27 -11.85
CA ALA A 245 -0.80 11.15 -10.70
C ALA A 245 -1.88 10.10 -10.98
N VAL A 246 -2.02 9.11 -10.08
CA VAL A 246 -2.98 8.01 -10.23
C VAL A 246 -4.05 8.00 -9.13
N ALA A 247 -3.72 8.51 -7.95
CA ALA A 247 -4.66 8.64 -6.85
C ALA A 247 -4.22 9.74 -5.88
N MET A 248 -5.16 10.30 -5.15
CA MET A 248 -4.89 11.35 -4.16
C MET A 248 -5.57 10.99 -2.84
N SER A 249 -4.87 11.17 -1.73
CA SER A 249 -5.45 11.02 -0.40
C SER A 249 -6.50 12.09 -0.11
N ASP A 250 -7.23 11.89 0.97
CA ASP A 250 -7.95 12.98 1.64
C ASP A 250 -6.99 14.10 2.03
N ILE A 251 -7.56 15.26 2.39
CA ILE A 251 -6.82 16.39 2.92
C ILE A 251 -7.02 16.40 4.44
N TRP A 252 -5.92 16.22 5.18
CA TRP A 252 -5.91 16.31 6.62
C TRP A 252 -5.28 17.61 7.08
N THR A 253 -5.61 18.02 8.28
CA THR A 253 -5.06 19.22 8.92
C THR A 253 -4.35 18.85 10.21
N PHE A 254 -3.37 19.66 10.60
CA PHE A 254 -2.74 19.60 11.91
C PHE A 254 -2.34 21.00 12.37
N LYS A 255 -2.20 21.17 13.66
CA LYS A 255 -1.75 22.42 14.27
C LYS A 255 -0.44 22.21 15.00
N VAL A 256 0.56 23.04 14.70
CA VAL A 256 1.78 23.06 15.50
C VAL A 256 1.52 23.85 16.79
N THR A 257 1.71 23.19 17.92
CA THR A 257 1.58 23.84 19.24
C THR A 257 2.94 24.04 19.86
N ALA A 258 3.17 25.19 20.47
CA ALA A 258 4.37 25.38 21.28
C ALA A 258 4.38 24.31 22.39
N MET A 259 5.50 23.64 22.61
CA MET A 259 5.74 23.04 23.92
C MET A 259 5.49 24.12 24.95
N LYS A 260 4.43 23.98 25.77
CA LYS A 260 4.38 24.76 26.98
C LYS A 260 5.62 24.36 27.74
N PRO A 261 6.58 25.28 28.02
CA PRO A 261 7.61 24.97 28.98
C PRO A 261 6.83 24.65 30.26
N ASN A 262 6.84 23.37 30.67
CA ASN A 262 6.43 23.05 32.01
C ASN A 262 7.28 23.93 32.89
N SER A 263 6.62 24.85 33.54
CA SER A 263 7.25 25.78 34.52
C SER A 263 7.70 24.96 35.72
N GLN A 264 8.74 24.25 35.54
CA GLN A 264 9.83 23.77 36.38
C GLN A 264 10.61 22.78 35.52
N PRO A 265 11.92 22.88 35.38
CA PRO A 265 12.71 21.78 34.89
C PRO A 265 12.67 20.73 36.00
N VAL A 266 11.67 19.83 35.96
CA VAL A 266 11.86 18.52 36.53
C VAL A 266 13.03 18.01 35.72
N LYS A 267 14.18 17.91 36.34
CA LYS A 267 15.39 17.28 35.80
C LYS A 267 15.05 15.80 35.67
N GLU A 268 14.29 15.51 34.61
CA GLU A 268 13.91 14.13 34.32
C GLU A 268 15.18 13.41 33.91
N ASP A 269 15.56 12.42 34.73
CA ASP A 269 16.72 11.60 34.44
C ASP A 269 16.57 11.01 33.03
N PRO A 270 17.61 11.03 32.20
CA PRO A 270 17.56 10.50 30.85
C PRO A 270 17.27 9.01 30.86
N TYR A 271 16.62 8.50 29.84
CA TYR A 271 16.48 7.05 29.64
C TYR A 271 17.85 6.43 29.35
N VAL A 272 18.18 5.37 30.09
CA VAL A 272 19.45 4.63 29.98
C VAL A 272 19.19 3.32 29.25
N GLU A 273 20.00 3.02 28.25
CA GLU A 273 19.88 1.77 27.51
C GLU A 273 20.39 0.59 28.34
N VAL A 274 19.56 -0.47 28.46
CA VAL A 274 20.00 -1.73 29.07
C VAL A 274 20.93 -2.49 28.12
N LYS A 275 21.99 -3.09 28.67
CA LYS A 275 23.03 -3.79 27.88
C LYS A 275 23.12 -5.25 28.29
N ARG A 276 23.52 -6.11 27.33
CA ARG A 276 23.78 -7.54 27.61
C ARG A 276 25.08 -7.75 28.42
N ALA A 277 26.09 -6.95 28.11
CA ALA A 277 27.37 -6.99 28.83
C ALA A 277 27.40 -5.86 29.87
N GLN A 278 27.92 -6.17 31.07
CA GLN A 278 28.20 -5.14 32.07
C GLN A 278 29.39 -4.31 31.58
N ASP A 279 29.21 -3.01 31.52
CA ASP A 279 30.30 -2.05 31.29
C ASP A 279 30.59 -1.23 32.55
N ALA A 280 31.54 -0.34 32.46
CA ALA A 280 31.90 0.57 33.55
C ALA A 280 30.95 1.76 33.74
N SER A 281 29.96 1.94 32.87
CA SER A 281 29.05 3.05 32.92
C SER A 281 28.07 2.93 34.07
N ILE A 282 27.91 4.02 34.85
CA ILE A 282 26.99 4.12 35.96
C ILE A 282 26.05 5.30 35.67
N ALA A 283 24.76 5.01 35.56
CA ALA A 283 23.76 6.05 35.41
C ALA A 283 23.44 6.69 36.79
N THR A 284 23.03 7.92 36.78
CA THR A 284 22.52 8.62 37.98
C THR A 284 21.02 8.79 37.81
N THR A 285 20.24 8.42 38.82
CA THR A 285 18.78 8.54 38.79
C THR A 285 18.24 9.07 40.13
N GLY A 286 17.07 9.70 40.10
CA GLY A 286 16.36 10.14 41.30
C GLY A 286 15.44 9.04 41.86
N ASN A 287 14.14 9.28 41.83
CA ASN A 287 13.13 8.36 42.38
C ASN A 287 12.65 7.30 41.38
N VAL A 288 12.98 7.43 40.08
CA VAL A 288 12.52 6.57 39.01
C VAL A 288 13.68 6.21 38.09
N LEU A 289 14.04 4.94 38.03
CA LEU A 289 14.99 4.45 37.03
C LEU A 289 14.28 4.37 35.68
N ARG A 290 14.78 5.14 34.69
CA ARG A 290 14.26 5.18 33.32
C ARG A 290 15.19 4.40 32.41
N ILE A 291 14.66 3.38 31.77
CA ILE A 291 15.45 2.51 30.90
C ILE A 291 14.81 2.34 29.52
N THR A 292 15.67 2.22 28.52
CA THR A 292 15.27 1.85 27.17
C THR A 292 15.65 0.39 26.89
N TYR A 293 14.71 -0.38 26.37
CA TYR A 293 14.91 -1.77 25.98
C TYR A 293 14.27 -2.07 24.63
N ASN A 294 15.03 -2.65 23.72
CA ASN A 294 14.48 -3.15 22.45
C ASN A 294 14.08 -4.63 22.61
N ASN A 295 12.79 -4.87 22.73
CA ASN A 295 12.18 -6.20 22.92
C ASN A 295 12.05 -6.95 21.58
N ALA A 296 13.16 -7.45 21.06
CA ALA A 296 13.15 -8.32 19.88
C ALA A 296 12.68 -9.75 20.17
N ALA A 297 12.57 -10.13 21.45
CA ALA A 297 12.08 -11.44 21.91
C ALA A 297 10.55 -11.55 21.88
N ALA A 298 9.84 -10.43 21.72
CA ALA A 298 8.37 -10.32 21.77
C ALA A 298 7.75 -10.78 23.10
N ASP A 299 8.49 -10.61 24.22
CA ASP A 299 7.96 -10.86 25.55
C ASP A 299 6.86 -9.87 25.90
N SER A 300 5.78 -10.30 26.51
CA SER A 300 4.71 -9.43 27.04
C SER A 300 4.98 -8.94 28.47
N LEU A 301 5.78 -9.70 29.23
CA LEU A 301 6.10 -9.44 30.63
C LEU A 301 7.51 -9.93 30.94
N ILE A 302 8.27 -9.14 31.72
CA ILE A 302 9.56 -9.56 32.29
C ILE A 302 9.59 -9.32 33.79
N LYS A 303 10.31 -10.19 34.52
CA LYS A 303 10.63 -10.01 35.92
C LYS A 303 12.01 -9.39 36.05
N TYR A 304 12.13 -8.34 36.84
CA TYR A 304 13.40 -7.70 37.11
C TYR A 304 13.79 -7.80 38.60
N SER A 305 15.08 -7.69 38.85
CA SER A 305 15.65 -7.52 40.18
C SER A 305 16.62 -6.34 40.21
N ILE A 306 16.67 -5.64 41.35
CA ILE A 306 17.67 -4.64 41.67
C ILE A 306 18.46 -5.17 42.87
N SER A 307 19.78 -5.27 42.72
CA SER A 307 20.68 -5.72 43.78
C SER A 307 21.73 -4.66 44.09
N SER A 308 22.18 -4.61 45.37
CA SER A 308 23.36 -3.82 45.76
C SER A 308 24.60 -4.56 45.30
N ILE A 309 25.53 -3.87 44.62
CA ILE A 309 26.81 -4.48 44.18
C ILE A 309 27.98 -4.15 45.11
N GLU A 310 27.77 -3.29 46.08
CA GLU A 310 28.79 -2.90 47.06
C GLU A 310 28.69 -3.74 48.36
N GLU A 311 27.59 -4.45 48.55
CA GLU A 311 27.40 -5.28 49.74
C GLU A 311 27.75 -6.74 49.47
N ALA A 312 28.39 -7.39 50.44
CA ALA A 312 28.76 -8.80 50.34
C ALA A 312 27.53 -9.68 50.08
N GLY A 313 27.62 -10.51 49.03
CA GLY A 313 26.52 -11.39 48.61
C GLY A 313 25.51 -10.72 47.65
N ASN A 314 25.71 -9.48 47.25
CA ASN A 314 24.85 -8.74 46.31
C ASN A 314 23.34 -8.85 46.62
N PRO A 315 22.89 -8.46 47.81
CA PRO A 315 21.51 -8.66 48.24
C PRO A 315 20.53 -7.94 47.30
N VAL A 316 19.42 -8.62 47.00
CA VAL A 316 18.32 -8.01 46.22
C VAL A 316 17.60 -7.02 47.13
N VAL A 317 17.48 -5.76 46.63
CA VAL A 317 16.83 -4.66 47.35
C VAL A 317 15.42 -4.37 46.82
N GLN A 318 15.15 -4.72 45.58
CA GLN A 318 13.83 -4.56 44.93
C GLN A 318 13.64 -5.57 43.81
N GLU A 319 12.40 -6.08 43.70
CA GLU A 319 11.95 -6.90 42.56
C GLU A 319 10.62 -6.36 42.06
N GLY A 320 10.31 -6.71 40.82
CA GLY A 320 9.04 -6.35 40.18
C GLY A 320 8.88 -6.93 38.78
N GLU A 321 7.81 -6.52 38.16
CA GLU A 321 7.45 -6.94 36.81
C GLU A 321 7.27 -5.71 35.93
N LEU A 322 7.59 -5.86 34.63
CA LEU A 322 7.41 -4.83 33.60
C LEU A 322 6.65 -5.40 32.42
N ILE A 323 5.62 -4.70 32.00
CA ILE A 323 4.84 -5.02 30.79
C ILE A 323 5.60 -4.47 29.60
N LEU A 324 5.74 -5.29 28.55
CA LEU A 324 6.49 -4.95 27.35
C LEU A 324 5.59 -5.00 26.13
N GLN A 325 6.00 -4.22 25.12
CA GLN A 325 5.50 -4.31 23.75
C GLN A 325 6.64 -4.76 22.83
N TYR A 326 6.31 -5.29 21.66
CA TYR A 326 7.31 -5.59 20.65
C TYR A 326 8.03 -4.30 20.19
N GLY A 327 9.34 -4.36 20.02
CA GLY A 327 10.17 -3.23 19.63
C GLY A 327 10.68 -2.40 20.79
N THR A 328 10.86 -1.10 20.60
CA THR A 328 11.48 -0.20 21.59
C THR A 328 10.50 0.15 22.71
N ASN A 329 10.90 -0.13 23.95
CA ASN A 329 10.16 0.18 25.16
C ASN A 329 10.89 1.26 25.97
N LEU A 330 10.16 2.27 26.41
CA LEU A 330 10.59 3.29 27.37
C LEU A 330 9.96 2.95 28.71
N LEU A 331 10.74 2.33 29.60
CA LEU A 331 10.28 1.76 30.86
C LEU A 331 10.64 2.65 32.03
N GLN A 332 9.73 2.76 32.98
CA GLN A 332 9.92 3.53 34.22
C GLN A 332 9.77 2.58 35.42
N VAL A 333 10.83 2.46 36.21
CA VAL A 333 10.89 1.65 37.41
C VAL A 333 10.90 2.55 38.64
N PRO A 334 9.77 2.74 39.32
CA PRO A 334 9.75 3.49 40.57
C PRO A 334 10.64 2.80 41.62
N LEU A 335 11.59 3.57 42.16
CA LEU A 335 12.50 3.06 43.18
C LEU A 335 11.86 3.16 44.57
N LYS A 336 11.75 2.01 45.26
CA LYS A 336 11.22 1.96 46.62
C LYS A 336 12.27 2.48 47.60
N LYS A 337 12.05 3.68 48.14
CA LYS A 337 12.88 4.23 49.23
C LYS A 337 12.64 3.38 50.51
N ASN A 338 13.40 2.33 50.67
CA ASN A 338 13.44 1.55 51.89
C ASN A 338 14.84 1.65 52.52
N LYS A 339 15.00 1.17 53.74
CA LYS A 339 16.29 1.17 54.43
C LYS A 339 17.41 0.41 53.68
N LYS A 340 17.07 -0.35 52.64
CA LYS A 340 17.99 -1.14 51.82
C LYS A 340 18.53 -0.41 50.60
N MET A 341 17.91 0.72 50.22
CA MET A 341 18.36 1.53 49.08
C MET A 341 18.87 2.87 49.56
N VAL A 342 20.19 3.02 49.62
CA VAL A 342 20.91 4.15 50.17
C VAL A 342 21.43 5.04 49.04
N GLU A 343 21.42 6.37 49.25
CA GLU A 343 21.96 7.34 48.30
C GLU A 343 23.45 7.11 48.06
N ASN A 344 23.92 7.45 46.87
CA ASN A 344 25.31 7.36 46.39
C ASN A 344 25.91 5.93 46.39
N LYS A 345 25.14 4.88 46.67
CA LYS A 345 25.55 3.50 46.43
C LYS A 345 25.19 3.03 45.02
N VAL A 346 25.97 2.08 44.52
CA VAL A 346 25.78 1.51 43.19
C VAL A 346 24.90 0.27 43.22
N TYR A 347 23.88 0.29 42.41
CA TYR A 347 22.90 -0.79 42.26
C TYR A 347 22.97 -1.35 40.82
N LEU A 348 22.59 -2.64 40.71
CA LEU A 348 22.46 -3.33 39.44
C LEU A 348 21.00 -3.70 39.20
N PHE A 349 20.39 -3.09 38.20
CA PHE A 349 19.13 -3.55 37.64
C PHE A 349 19.42 -4.68 36.65
N ARG A 350 18.67 -5.79 36.75
CA ARG A 350 18.82 -6.95 35.87
C ARG A 350 17.48 -7.60 35.60
N PHE A 351 17.33 -8.09 34.34
CA PHE A 351 16.28 -9.05 33.98
C PHE A 351 16.79 -10.02 32.92
N THR A 352 16.07 -11.13 32.74
CA THR A 352 16.35 -12.13 31.71
C THR A 352 15.10 -12.29 30.85
N ASN A 353 15.27 -12.26 29.52
CA ASN A 353 14.18 -12.42 28.57
C ASN A 353 13.90 -13.91 28.27
N SER A 354 12.86 -14.21 27.47
CA SER A 354 12.49 -15.59 27.09
C SER A 354 13.57 -16.32 26.29
N ARG A 355 14.50 -15.59 25.67
CA ARG A 355 15.66 -16.16 24.96
C ARG A 355 16.86 -16.45 25.88
N ASN A 356 16.65 -16.36 27.20
CA ASN A 356 17.68 -16.53 28.22
C ASN A 356 18.84 -15.51 28.10
N GLU A 357 18.55 -14.31 27.58
CA GLU A 357 19.50 -13.20 27.49
C GLU A 357 19.35 -12.31 28.71
N SER A 358 20.47 -12.07 29.43
CA SER A 358 20.49 -11.19 30.60
C SER A 358 20.80 -9.75 30.19
N TRP A 359 19.96 -8.82 30.64
CA TRP A 359 20.07 -7.39 30.38
C TRP A 359 20.28 -6.63 31.68
N THR A 360 21.21 -5.68 31.69
CA THR A 360 21.64 -4.99 32.91
C THR A 360 21.86 -3.50 32.72
N VAL A 361 21.69 -2.75 33.83
CA VAL A 361 22.14 -1.36 33.96
C VAL A 361 22.66 -1.15 35.39
N LYS A 362 23.82 -0.46 35.52
CA LYS A 362 24.31 0.03 36.82
C LYS A 362 23.85 1.45 37.05
N PHE A 363 23.41 1.77 38.24
CA PHE A 363 22.96 3.11 38.57
C PHE A 363 23.21 3.48 40.04
N THR A 364 23.29 4.78 40.26
CA THR A 364 23.28 5.37 41.64
C THR A 364 22.00 6.17 41.82
N VAL A 365 21.55 6.29 43.08
CA VAL A 365 20.37 7.07 43.45
C VAL A 365 20.82 8.35 44.09
N ASN A 366 20.41 9.50 43.51
CA ASN A 366 20.61 10.82 44.09
C ASN A 366 19.25 11.44 44.44
N LYS A 367 19.26 12.37 45.42
CA LYS A 367 18.09 13.20 45.75
C LYS A 367 17.84 14.27 44.76
#